data_6361f8db1e33cbecd6aaaf11680af5e4
#
_entry.id   6361f8db1e33cbecd6aaaf11680af5e4
#
_cell.length_a   1.000
_cell.length_b   1.000
_cell.length_c   1.000
_cell.angle_alpha   90.00
_cell.angle_beta   90.00
_cell.angle_gamma   90.00
#
_symmetry.space_group_name_H-M   'P 1'
#
loop_
_entity.id
_entity.type
_entity.pdbx_description
1 polymer ?
#
loop_
_entity_poly.entity_id
_entity_poly.type
_entity_poly.pdbx_seq_one_letter_code
_entity_poly.pdbx_strand_id
1 'polypeptide(L)'
;DLEDRRQAQEDFSFDNVTVMVATNAFGMGIDKSNVRYVIHYQMPKSLEAYYQEAGRAGRDGAKSECILLYSGQDAGIQRYLIEQGNQDEDQRKMDYHRLNAMVDYCQTTSCLRNFILAYFGEKVTEPCGHCGNCESGKGRVDITDMAVLVFKTIRSLHERFGASLIADVLHGSHSRVIAERKLEDTPTYGKLSFEKASHIKSALNNFIADGYLRREGEPYAVLKLTDKARQVLAGREKVYGLAFGAESVMADAAVEKKIDRNPVRRGGLFEKLRKLRTLIAREEQVPPFVVFSDATLEDMAAGKPKNLEDMGKVHGVGAFKLEKYGARFLEVLLDQNEEEEKEEETDSHEDSALLEELKNLRRRMAGEVHKAPKSIFSDEILSSMVLQRPGTLEELKRIRGIGSKKAAAYGMPFLR
;
A
#
# COMPACT_ATOMS: atom_id res chain seq x y z
N ASP A 1 -18.06 25.22 13.71
CA ASP A 1 -19.40 25.12 14.22
C ASP A 1 -19.82 23.63 14.34
N LEU A 2 -20.80 23.34 15.22
CA LEU A 2 -21.26 21.95 15.42
C LEU A 2 -22.06 21.47 14.21
N GLU A 3 -22.82 22.36 13.60
CA GLU A 3 -23.62 22.09 12.39
C GLU A 3 -22.74 21.82 11.18
N ASP A 4 -21.66 22.59 10.98
CA ASP A 4 -20.70 22.37 9.90
C ASP A 4 -20.04 20.98 10.01
N ARG A 5 -19.75 20.53 11.25
CA ARG A 5 -19.19 19.20 11.49
C ARG A 5 -20.18 18.09 11.15
N ARG A 6 -21.44 18.26 11.49
CA ARG A 6 -22.51 17.31 11.19
C ARG A 6 -22.72 17.23 9.69
N GLN A 7 -22.81 18.37 9.01
CA GLN A 7 -22.96 18.43 7.54
C GLN A 7 -21.79 17.76 6.84
N ALA A 8 -20.54 18.05 7.25
CA ALA A 8 -19.36 17.42 6.67
C ALA A 8 -19.34 15.89 6.87
N GLN A 9 -19.82 15.41 8.03
CA GLN A 9 -19.95 13.98 8.29
C GLN A 9 -21.03 13.32 7.42
N GLU A 10 -22.17 13.97 7.25
CA GLU A 10 -23.22 13.52 6.37
C GLU A 10 -22.72 13.47 4.91
N ASP A 11 -22.10 14.54 4.42
CA ASP A 11 -21.57 14.61 3.06
C ASP A 11 -20.56 13.49 2.80
N PHE A 12 -19.68 13.20 3.75
CA PHE A 12 -18.75 12.07 3.63
C PHE A 12 -19.47 10.72 3.64
N SER A 13 -20.48 10.55 4.51
CA SER A 13 -21.24 9.30 4.63
C SER A 13 -22.06 9.00 3.36
N PHE A 14 -22.60 10.05 2.72
CA PHE A 14 -23.40 9.93 1.51
C PHE A 14 -22.58 9.99 0.20
N ASP A 15 -21.25 9.89 0.26
CA ASP A 15 -20.34 9.97 -0.91
C ASP A 15 -20.40 11.32 -1.66
N ASN A 16 -20.94 12.38 -1.05
CA ASN A 16 -20.94 13.73 -1.63
C ASN A 16 -19.53 14.32 -1.65
N VAL A 17 -18.67 13.93 -0.70
CA VAL A 17 -17.25 14.22 -0.66
C VAL A 17 -16.43 12.93 -0.60
N THR A 18 -15.31 12.89 -1.31
CA THR A 18 -14.46 11.69 -1.43
C THR A 18 -13.35 11.64 -0.39
N VAL A 19 -12.98 12.79 0.17
CA VAL A 19 -11.90 12.91 1.16
C VAL A 19 -12.40 13.70 2.36
N MET A 20 -12.14 13.18 3.56
CA MET A 20 -12.40 13.85 4.81
C MET A 20 -11.09 14.09 5.55
N VAL A 21 -10.81 15.34 5.92
CA VAL A 21 -9.71 15.71 6.81
C VAL A 21 -10.30 16.04 8.18
N ALA A 22 -9.86 15.33 9.20
CA ALA A 22 -10.45 15.44 10.52
C ALA A 22 -9.43 15.21 11.65
N THR A 23 -9.76 15.63 12.85
CA THR A 23 -9.04 15.24 14.07
C THR A 23 -9.60 13.92 14.64
N ASN A 24 -8.89 13.34 15.62
CA ASN A 24 -9.23 12.04 16.23
C ASN A 24 -10.71 11.98 16.74
N ALA A 25 -11.26 13.10 17.17
CA ALA A 25 -12.64 13.17 17.67
C ALA A 25 -13.71 12.88 16.59
N PHE A 26 -13.39 13.10 15.32
CA PHE A 26 -14.28 12.83 14.19
C PHE A 26 -14.60 11.34 14.02
N GLY A 27 -13.72 10.49 14.49
CA GLY A 27 -13.85 9.06 14.28
C GLY A 27 -14.91 8.33 15.08
N MET A 28 -15.42 8.88 16.19
CA MET A 28 -16.42 8.23 17.01
C MET A 28 -17.80 8.36 16.34
N GLY A 29 -18.31 7.25 15.79
CA GLY A 29 -19.64 7.20 15.18
C GLY A 29 -19.69 7.12 13.66
N ILE A 30 -18.55 7.10 12.94
CA ILE A 30 -18.55 6.87 11.50
C ILE A 30 -18.56 5.36 11.22
N ASP A 31 -19.66 4.90 10.64
CA ASP A 31 -19.83 3.52 10.16
C ASP A 31 -19.89 3.46 8.65
N LYS A 32 -18.92 4.11 7.98
CA LYS A 32 -18.75 4.06 6.54
C LYS A 32 -17.88 2.86 6.18
N SER A 33 -18.46 1.87 5.49
CA SER A 33 -17.78 0.60 5.20
C SER A 33 -16.76 0.68 4.06
N ASN A 34 -16.96 1.61 3.11
CA ASN A 34 -16.17 1.72 1.88
C ASN A 34 -14.99 2.71 1.97
N VAL A 35 -14.41 2.90 3.14
CA VAL A 35 -13.20 3.71 3.32
C VAL A 35 -12.00 2.93 2.75
N ARG A 36 -11.33 3.51 1.74
CA ARG A 36 -10.19 2.87 1.04
C ARG A 36 -8.83 3.29 1.60
N TYR A 37 -8.74 4.49 2.14
CA TYR A 37 -7.51 5.04 2.68
C TYR A 37 -7.75 5.65 4.05
N VAL A 38 -6.90 5.29 5.01
CA VAL A 38 -6.76 6.02 6.28
C VAL A 38 -5.33 6.53 6.35
N ILE A 39 -5.16 7.85 6.33
CA ILE A 39 -3.85 8.50 6.31
C ILE A 39 -3.69 9.28 7.62
N HIS A 40 -2.75 8.84 8.44
CA HIS A 40 -2.33 9.57 9.62
C HIS A 40 -1.21 10.55 9.23
N TYR A 41 -1.54 11.84 9.21
CA TYR A 41 -0.57 12.91 8.93
C TYR A 41 0.37 13.14 10.12
N GLN A 42 -0.09 12.85 11.34
CA GLN A 42 0.67 12.90 12.57
C GLN A 42 0.57 11.55 13.28
N MET A 43 1.64 11.19 14.00
CA MET A 43 1.64 9.95 14.79
C MET A 43 0.56 10.00 15.89
N PRO A 44 -0.35 9.02 15.98
CA PRO A 44 -1.29 8.88 17.08
C PRO A 44 -0.57 8.75 18.43
N LYS A 45 -1.27 9.13 19.50
CA LYS A 45 -0.72 9.11 20.87
C LYS A 45 -0.42 7.70 21.40
N SER A 46 -1.04 6.67 20.85
CA SER A 46 -0.89 5.29 21.26
C SER A 46 -1.24 4.32 20.15
N LEU A 47 -0.81 3.06 20.30
CA LEU A 47 -1.10 2.00 19.32
C LEU A 47 -2.59 1.63 19.29
N GLU A 48 -3.28 1.74 20.42
CA GLU A 48 -4.73 1.54 20.51
C GLU A 48 -5.49 2.59 19.70
N ALA A 49 -5.09 3.87 19.80
CA ALA A 49 -5.68 4.95 19.02
C ALA A 49 -5.45 4.70 17.52
N TYR A 50 -4.22 4.39 17.13
CA TYR A 50 -3.89 4.01 15.75
C TYR A 50 -4.76 2.86 15.24
N TYR A 51 -4.87 1.77 16.00
CA TYR A 51 -5.64 0.59 15.63
C TYR A 51 -7.13 0.89 15.43
N GLN A 52 -7.72 1.68 16.32
CA GLN A 52 -9.12 2.11 16.20
C GLN A 52 -9.37 2.99 14.97
N GLU A 53 -8.43 3.88 14.65
CA GLU A 53 -8.54 4.79 13.51
C GLU A 53 -8.26 4.06 12.20
N ALA A 54 -7.20 3.28 12.12
CA ALA A 54 -6.85 2.44 10.97
C ALA A 54 -7.92 1.37 10.67
N GLY A 55 -8.56 0.82 11.72
CA GLY A 55 -9.63 -0.18 11.61
C GLY A 55 -10.92 0.33 10.96
N ARG A 56 -10.99 1.60 10.55
CA ARG A 56 -12.10 2.14 9.75
C ARG A 56 -11.96 1.79 8.28
N ALA A 57 -10.76 1.49 7.81
CA ALA A 57 -10.50 1.12 6.43
C ALA A 57 -11.00 -0.30 6.13
N GLY A 58 -11.65 -0.48 4.99
CA GLY A 58 -11.99 -1.79 4.43
C GLY A 58 -12.99 -2.62 5.23
N ARG A 59 -13.94 -2.02 5.94
CA ARG A 59 -14.98 -2.75 6.69
C ARG A 59 -15.89 -3.60 5.81
N ASP A 60 -15.93 -3.33 4.51
CA ASP A 60 -16.64 -4.12 3.51
C ASP A 60 -15.81 -5.29 2.95
N GLY A 61 -14.60 -5.53 3.48
CA GLY A 61 -13.69 -6.58 3.04
C GLY A 61 -12.89 -6.24 1.78
N ALA A 62 -13.12 -5.10 1.15
CA ALA A 62 -12.33 -4.69 -0.02
C ALA A 62 -10.94 -4.20 0.38
N LYS A 63 -9.98 -4.30 -0.56
CA LYS A 63 -8.60 -3.85 -0.34
C LYS A 63 -8.57 -2.38 0.06
N SER A 64 -7.86 -2.08 1.13
CA SER A 64 -7.70 -0.74 1.67
C SER A 64 -6.30 -0.56 2.24
N GLU A 65 -5.86 0.69 2.35
CA GLU A 65 -4.52 1.03 2.79
C GLU A 65 -4.56 1.97 3.99
N CYS A 66 -3.71 1.67 4.98
CA CYS A 66 -3.49 2.51 6.15
C CYS A 66 -2.06 3.05 6.07
N ILE A 67 -1.94 4.37 5.94
CA ILE A 67 -0.66 5.06 5.78
C ILE A 67 -0.42 5.90 7.03
N LEU A 68 0.76 5.74 7.64
CA LEU A 68 1.20 6.54 8.77
C LEU A 68 2.46 7.31 8.38
N LEU A 69 2.39 8.63 8.41
CA LEU A 69 3.55 9.51 8.29
C LEU A 69 4.15 9.69 9.68
N TYR A 70 5.45 9.43 9.82
CA TYR A 70 6.16 9.49 11.10
C TYR A 70 7.43 10.31 10.98
N SER A 71 7.65 11.18 11.95
CA SER A 71 8.92 11.86 12.18
C SER A 71 9.35 11.73 13.64
N GLY A 72 10.66 11.82 13.90
CA GLY A 72 11.16 11.79 15.27
C GLY A 72 10.66 12.94 16.14
N GLN A 73 10.17 14.03 15.54
CA GLN A 73 9.59 15.18 16.25
C GLN A 73 8.23 14.85 16.84
N ASP A 74 7.45 13.96 16.22
CA ASP A 74 6.13 13.57 16.70
C ASP A 74 6.19 12.99 18.11
N ALA A 75 7.17 12.14 18.37
CA ALA A 75 7.42 11.60 19.71
C ALA A 75 7.75 12.68 20.73
N GLY A 76 8.47 13.73 20.33
CA GLY A 76 8.77 14.89 21.17
C GLY A 76 7.52 15.68 21.55
N ILE A 77 6.64 15.94 20.56
CA ILE A 77 5.37 16.62 20.77
C ILE A 77 4.47 15.83 21.73
N GLN A 78 4.34 14.51 21.53
CA GLN A 78 3.53 13.67 22.39
C GLN A 78 4.06 13.62 23.82
N ARG A 79 5.39 13.56 24.03
CA ARG A 79 6.01 13.64 25.36
C ARG A 79 5.69 14.96 26.05
N TYR A 80 5.84 16.07 25.33
CA TYR A 80 5.48 17.39 25.86
C TYR A 80 4.02 17.45 26.29
N LEU A 81 3.10 16.89 25.52
CA LEU A 81 1.67 16.85 25.87
C LEU A 81 1.40 15.99 27.13
N ILE A 82 2.12 14.86 27.29
CA ILE A 82 2.02 14.03 28.50
C ILE A 82 2.52 14.82 29.72
N GLU A 83 3.61 15.57 29.60
CA GLU A 83 4.18 16.37 30.69
C GLU A 83 3.29 17.54 31.09
N GLN A 84 2.58 18.15 30.13
CA GLN A 84 1.62 19.24 30.40
C GLN A 84 0.27 18.73 30.92
N GLY A 85 -0.01 17.45 30.80
CA GLY A 85 -1.24 16.85 31.32
C GLY A 85 -1.26 16.89 32.87
N ASN A 86 -2.43 17.21 33.42
CA ASN A 86 -2.63 17.23 34.88
C ASN A 86 -2.95 15.82 35.40
N GLN A 87 -1.99 14.90 35.30
CA GLN A 87 -2.14 13.49 35.63
C GLN A 87 -1.28 13.11 36.83
N ASP A 88 -1.71 12.08 37.56
CA ASP A 88 -0.87 11.47 38.57
C ASP A 88 0.34 10.75 37.94
N GLU A 89 1.31 10.38 38.78
CA GLU A 89 2.56 9.78 38.33
C GLU A 89 2.37 8.42 37.64
N ASP A 90 1.41 7.62 38.08
CA ASP A 90 1.16 6.29 37.54
C ASP A 90 0.49 6.39 36.17
N GLN A 91 -0.49 7.29 36.01
CA GLN A 91 -1.12 7.57 34.72
C GLN A 91 -0.09 8.07 33.71
N ARG A 92 0.82 8.95 34.11
CA ARG A 92 1.90 9.46 33.25
C ARG A 92 2.86 8.36 32.81
N LYS A 93 3.23 7.43 33.69
CA LYS A 93 4.02 6.24 33.35
C LYS A 93 3.29 5.37 32.32
N MET A 94 2.00 5.14 32.51
CA MET A 94 1.21 4.38 31.54
C MET A 94 1.16 5.07 30.16
N ASP A 95 1.01 6.39 30.11
CA ASP A 95 0.99 7.12 28.85
C ASP A 95 2.34 7.12 28.15
N TYR A 96 3.44 7.19 28.90
CA TYR A 96 4.78 6.97 28.34
C TYR A 96 4.96 5.55 27.78
N HIS A 97 4.47 4.54 28.47
CA HIS A 97 4.50 3.16 27.99
C HIS A 97 3.76 3.01 26.66
N ARG A 98 2.53 3.55 26.55
CA ARG A 98 1.73 3.54 25.33
C ARG A 98 2.40 4.31 24.19
N LEU A 99 2.95 5.50 24.48
CA LEU A 99 3.70 6.28 23.52
C LEU A 99 4.92 5.54 23.01
N ASN A 100 5.70 4.91 23.89
CA ASN A 100 6.87 4.14 23.51
C ASN A 100 6.49 2.96 22.60
N ALA A 101 5.41 2.26 22.88
CA ALA A 101 4.91 1.18 22.02
C ALA A 101 4.52 1.70 20.61
N MET A 102 3.91 2.89 20.52
CA MET A 102 3.58 3.52 19.24
C MET A 102 4.84 3.92 18.45
N VAL A 103 5.83 4.48 19.13
CA VAL A 103 7.14 4.82 18.54
C VAL A 103 7.85 3.55 18.04
N ASP A 104 7.83 2.49 18.83
CA ASP A 104 8.43 1.21 18.45
C ASP A 104 7.72 0.59 17.23
N TYR A 105 6.39 0.71 17.15
CA TYR A 105 5.63 0.33 15.95
C TYR A 105 6.06 1.12 14.70
N CYS A 106 6.29 2.42 14.82
CA CYS A 106 6.76 3.25 13.71
C CYS A 106 8.19 2.89 13.25
N GLN A 107 8.99 2.29 14.12
CA GLN A 107 10.41 2.02 13.89
C GLN A 107 10.72 0.54 13.66
N THR A 108 9.78 -0.38 13.94
CA THR A 108 10.04 -1.81 13.73
C THR A 108 10.33 -2.13 12.27
N THR A 109 11.29 -3.02 12.05
CA THR A 109 11.57 -3.63 10.74
C THR A 109 10.84 -4.97 10.57
N SER A 110 10.18 -5.45 11.61
CA SER A 110 9.39 -6.68 11.63
C SER A 110 8.01 -6.48 10.98
N CYS A 111 7.23 -7.55 10.86
CA CYS A 111 5.87 -7.47 10.31
C CYS A 111 5.00 -6.52 11.16
N LEU A 112 4.48 -5.46 10.54
CA LEU A 112 3.67 -4.44 11.23
C LEU A 112 2.39 -5.05 11.84
N ARG A 113 1.74 -5.96 11.14
CA ARG A 113 0.55 -6.65 11.67
C ARG A 113 0.88 -7.49 12.88
N ASN A 114 1.96 -8.26 12.83
CA ASN A 114 2.37 -9.09 13.97
C ASN A 114 2.75 -8.25 15.18
N PHE A 115 3.34 -7.06 14.96
CA PHE A 115 3.64 -6.13 16.05
C PHE A 115 2.36 -5.72 16.79
N ILE A 116 1.31 -5.32 16.05
CA ILE A 116 0.01 -4.97 16.62
C ILE A 116 -0.60 -6.15 17.37
N LEU A 117 -0.65 -7.33 16.75
CA LEU A 117 -1.22 -8.53 17.35
C LEU A 117 -0.49 -8.94 18.64
N ALA A 118 0.84 -8.88 18.62
CA ALA A 118 1.67 -9.15 19.80
C ALA A 118 1.42 -8.13 20.94
N TYR A 119 1.25 -6.85 20.60
CA TYR A 119 0.90 -5.83 21.57
C TYR A 119 -0.42 -6.11 22.30
N PHE A 120 -1.42 -6.65 21.57
CA PHE A 120 -2.69 -7.07 22.15
C PHE A 120 -2.68 -8.50 22.73
N GLY A 121 -1.50 -9.14 22.80
CA GLY A 121 -1.32 -10.43 23.48
C GLY A 121 -1.48 -11.66 22.59
N GLU A 122 -1.64 -11.49 21.28
CA GLU A 122 -1.72 -12.60 20.34
C GLU A 122 -0.32 -13.12 19.97
N LYS A 123 -0.17 -14.45 19.90
CA LYS A 123 1.06 -15.12 19.47
C LYS A 123 0.96 -15.41 17.97
N VAL A 124 1.61 -14.60 17.16
CA VAL A 124 1.71 -14.80 15.70
C VAL A 124 3.16 -14.97 15.32
N THR A 125 3.48 -16.03 14.60
CA THR A 125 4.84 -16.38 14.18
C THR A 125 5.10 -16.06 12.71
N GLU A 126 4.09 -16.18 11.83
CA GLU A 126 4.23 -16.01 10.41
C GLU A 126 4.00 -14.54 9.99
N PRO A 127 4.87 -13.97 9.12
CA PRO A 127 4.66 -12.65 8.55
C PRO A 127 3.36 -12.59 7.74
N CYS A 128 2.67 -11.46 7.77
CA CYS A 128 1.39 -11.31 7.06
C CYS A 128 1.50 -11.28 5.52
N GLY A 129 2.69 -10.99 4.98
CA GLY A 129 2.96 -10.93 3.54
C GLY A 129 2.48 -9.66 2.81
N HIS A 130 1.66 -8.82 3.44
CA HIS A 130 0.99 -7.68 2.79
C HIS A 130 1.06 -6.36 3.56
N CYS A 131 1.82 -6.25 4.63
CA CYS A 131 2.13 -4.95 5.23
C CYS A 131 3.38 -4.33 4.57
N GLY A 132 3.57 -3.01 4.72
CA GLY A 132 4.69 -2.30 4.12
C GLY A 132 6.06 -2.95 4.38
N ASN A 133 6.31 -3.45 5.59
CA ASN A 133 7.56 -4.14 5.92
C ASN A 133 7.67 -5.54 5.26
N CYS A 134 6.57 -6.26 5.06
CA CYS A 134 6.58 -7.53 4.36
C CYS A 134 6.75 -7.36 2.85
N GLU A 135 6.05 -6.40 2.25
CA GLU A 135 6.13 -6.12 0.81
C GLU A 135 7.46 -5.48 0.41
N SER A 136 7.99 -4.60 1.27
CA SER A 136 9.30 -3.97 1.05
C SER A 136 10.48 -4.91 1.27
N GLY A 137 10.28 -6.17 1.62
CA GLY A 137 11.29 -7.21 1.95
C GLY A 137 12.59 -7.21 1.12
N LYS A 138 12.68 -6.27 0.20
CA LYS A 138 13.85 -5.82 -0.53
C LYS A 138 14.70 -4.92 0.38
N GLY A 139 15.72 -5.47 0.99
CA GLY A 139 16.71 -4.69 1.72
C GLY A 139 17.01 -5.16 3.14
N ARG A 140 16.34 -6.21 3.61
CA ARG A 140 16.79 -6.87 4.85
C ARG A 140 18.10 -7.62 4.54
N VAL A 141 19.19 -7.09 5.09
CA VAL A 141 20.51 -7.70 4.99
C VAL A 141 20.90 -8.32 6.33
N ASP A 142 21.85 -9.24 6.31
CA ASP A 142 22.44 -9.77 7.52
C ASP A 142 23.26 -8.64 8.19
N ILE A 143 22.78 -8.12 9.32
CA ILE A 143 23.40 -7.08 10.12
C ILE A 143 23.95 -7.63 11.45
N THR A 144 24.17 -8.94 11.51
CA THR A 144 24.59 -9.64 12.74
C THR A 144 25.86 -9.07 13.33
N ASP A 145 26.89 -8.81 12.52
CA ASP A 145 28.17 -8.28 13.02
C ASP A 145 28.00 -6.92 13.67
N MET A 146 27.15 -6.07 13.10
CA MET A 146 26.83 -4.77 13.64
C MET A 146 26.01 -4.88 14.93
N ALA A 147 24.99 -5.73 14.94
CA ALA A 147 24.20 -5.98 16.14
C ALA A 147 25.09 -6.50 17.28
N VAL A 148 26.00 -7.43 16.99
CA VAL A 148 27.00 -7.92 17.94
C VAL A 148 27.87 -6.79 18.49
N LEU A 149 28.34 -5.86 17.63
CA LEU A 149 29.13 -4.70 18.07
C LEU A 149 28.32 -3.82 19.01
N VAL A 150 27.08 -3.47 18.66
CA VAL A 150 26.18 -2.68 19.50
C VAL A 150 25.91 -3.36 20.84
N PHE A 151 25.57 -4.65 20.84
CA PHE A 151 25.25 -5.39 22.06
C PHE A 151 26.48 -5.58 22.95
N LYS A 152 27.68 -5.76 22.38
CA LYS A 152 28.94 -5.76 23.13
C LYS A 152 29.20 -4.40 23.80
N THR A 153 28.92 -3.30 23.11
CA THR A 153 29.03 -1.95 23.65
C THR A 153 28.11 -1.78 24.86
N ILE A 154 26.82 -2.09 24.70
CA ILE A 154 25.86 -1.99 25.82
C ILE A 154 26.30 -2.83 27.01
N ARG A 155 26.79 -4.04 26.79
CA ARG A 155 27.31 -4.93 27.83
C ARG A 155 28.56 -4.36 28.51
N SER A 156 29.51 -3.82 27.74
CA SER A 156 30.75 -3.23 28.31
C SER A 156 30.47 -1.98 29.14
N LEU A 157 29.40 -1.27 28.81
CA LEU A 157 28.90 -0.12 29.56
C LEU A 157 27.97 -0.51 30.71
N HIS A 158 27.93 -1.79 31.09
CA HIS A 158 27.13 -2.35 32.19
C HIS A 158 25.62 -2.05 32.09
N GLU A 159 25.12 -1.85 30.88
CA GLU A 159 23.70 -1.56 30.62
C GLU A 159 23.16 -0.35 31.40
N ARG A 160 23.96 0.72 31.54
CA ARG A 160 23.65 1.90 32.40
C ARG A 160 23.34 3.17 31.61
N PHE A 161 23.33 3.11 30.27
CA PHE A 161 23.20 4.31 29.44
C PHE A 161 22.06 4.20 28.45
N GLY A 162 21.54 5.36 28.09
CA GLY A 162 20.49 5.48 27.07
C GLY A 162 21.02 5.49 25.63
N ALA A 163 20.13 5.39 24.67
CA ALA A 163 20.44 5.25 23.25
C ALA A 163 21.38 6.36 22.72
N SER A 164 21.16 7.61 23.12
CA SER A 164 21.97 8.72 22.62
C SER A 164 23.45 8.58 23.01
N LEU A 165 23.73 8.28 24.28
CA LEU A 165 25.12 8.16 24.73
C LEU A 165 25.79 6.90 24.16
N ILE A 166 25.05 5.81 23.96
CA ILE A 166 25.58 4.60 23.32
C ILE A 166 25.93 4.89 21.86
N ALA A 167 25.06 5.65 21.14
CA ALA A 167 25.34 6.09 19.77
C ALA A 167 26.59 6.99 19.71
N ASP A 168 26.75 7.92 20.65
CA ASP A 168 27.91 8.79 20.75
C ASP A 168 29.22 8.01 21.01
N VAL A 169 29.18 6.98 21.85
CA VAL A 169 30.36 6.08 22.11
C VAL A 169 30.71 5.31 20.82
N LEU A 170 29.73 4.73 20.14
CA LEU A 170 29.98 3.96 18.91
C LEU A 170 30.48 4.86 17.77
N HIS A 171 29.96 6.08 17.66
CA HIS A 171 30.41 7.07 16.69
C HIS A 171 31.82 7.63 17.00
N GLY A 172 32.23 7.63 18.26
CA GLY A 172 33.47 8.26 18.69
C GLY A 172 33.34 9.77 18.92
N SER A 173 32.23 10.19 19.53
CA SER A 173 31.98 11.60 19.86
C SER A 173 32.92 12.09 20.97
N HIS A 174 33.50 13.29 20.80
CA HIS A 174 34.32 13.97 21.78
C HIS A 174 33.53 14.88 22.74
N SER A 175 32.30 14.49 23.09
CA SER A 175 31.46 15.28 23.98
C SER A 175 32.03 15.30 25.43
N ARG A 176 31.72 16.40 26.16
CA ARG A 176 32.14 16.54 27.54
C ARG A 176 31.73 15.34 28.42
N VAL A 177 30.54 14.78 28.20
CA VAL A 177 30.03 13.64 28.96
C VAL A 177 30.84 12.37 28.69
N ILE A 178 31.32 12.15 27.47
CA ILE A 178 32.21 11.04 27.11
C ILE A 178 33.53 11.16 27.87
N ALA A 179 34.17 12.35 27.85
CA ALA A 179 35.43 12.58 28.52
C ALA A 179 35.34 12.48 30.08
N GLU A 180 34.32 13.13 30.67
CA GLU A 180 34.10 13.09 32.13
C GLU A 180 33.86 11.66 32.66
N ARG A 181 33.26 10.79 31.85
CA ARG A 181 32.97 9.40 32.23
C ARG A 181 33.97 8.40 31.69
N LYS A 182 35.03 8.87 31.03
CA LYS A 182 36.11 8.04 30.43
C LYS A 182 35.56 6.96 29.50
N LEU A 183 34.53 7.29 28.72
CA LEU A 183 33.87 6.33 27.84
C LEU A 183 34.67 6.09 26.55
N GLU A 184 35.66 6.92 26.26
CA GLU A 184 36.68 6.72 25.22
C GLU A 184 37.53 5.45 25.45
N ASP A 185 37.65 4.99 26.70
CA ASP A 185 38.38 3.76 27.05
C ASP A 185 37.56 2.49 26.70
N THR A 186 36.30 2.65 26.24
CA THR A 186 35.45 1.52 25.87
C THR A 186 36.01 0.82 24.61
N PRO A 187 36.19 -0.53 24.61
CA PRO A 187 36.81 -1.26 23.51
C PRO A 187 36.13 -1.05 22.13
N THR A 188 34.88 -0.58 22.14
CA THR A 188 34.07 -0.34 20.97
C THR A 188 33.92 1.14 20.65
N TYR A 189 34.62 2.03 21.35
CA TYR A 189 34.58 3.47 21.06
C TYR A 189 35.05 3.77 19.65
N GLY A 190 34.27 4.58 18.92
CA GLY A 190 34.57 5.02 17.56
C GLY A 190 34.54 3.92 16.49
N LYS A 191 34.09 2.71 16.80
CA LYS A 191 34.03 1.60 15.82
C LYS A 191 33.04 1.82 14.69
N LEU A 192 32.10 2.75 14.86
CA LEU A 192 31.13 3.17 13.83
C LEU A 192 31.31 4.67 13.49
N SER A 193 32.55 5.20 13.54
CA SER A 193 32.83 6.60 13.23
C SER A 193 32.55 7.00 11.78
N PHE A 194 32.47 6.02 10.87
CA PHE A 194 32.08 6.20 9.48
C PHE A 194 30.56 6.41 9.30
N GLU A 195 29.75 6.09 10.31
CA GLU A 195 28.30 6.28 10.31
C GLU A 195 27.91 7.56 11.08
N LYS A 196 26.81 8.22 10.66
CA LYS A 196 26.28 9.34 11.44
C LYS A 196 25.70 8.86 12.77
N ALA A 197 25.91 9.61 13.85
CA ALA A 197 25.35 9.29 15.16
C ALA A 197 23.82 9.13 15.14
N SER A 198 23.13 9.88 14.27
CA SER A 198 21.67 9.73 14.05
C SER A 198 21.30 8.36 13.48
N HIS A 199 22.08 7.80 12.55
CA HIS A 199 21.83 6.47 11.97
C HIS A 199 22.06 5.38 13.01
N ILE A 200 23.10 5.53 13.83
CA ILE A 200 23.36 4.60 14.94
C ILE A 200 22.19 4.62 15.94
N LYS A 201 21.67 5.80 16.25
CA LYS A 201 20.52 5.96 17.15
C LYS A 201 19.26 5.34 16.57
N SER A 202 18.98 5.51 15.27
CA SER A 202 17.89 4.83 14.57
C SER A 202 18.03 3.31 14.68
N ALA A 203 19.22 2.76 14.43
CA ALA A 203 19.45 1.32 14.56
C ALA A 203 19.22 0.81 15.99
N LEU A 204 19.62 1.56 17.01
CA LEU A 204 19.31 1.24 18.41
C LEU A 204 17.80 1.19 18.66
N ASN A 205 17.05 2.14 18.10
CA ASN A 205 15.60 2.14 18.21
C ASN A 205 14.96 0.96 17.46
N ASN A 206 15.48 0.59 16.29
CA ASN A 206 15.04 -0.61 15.58
C ASN A 206 15.30 -1.88 16.40
N PHE A 207 16.45 -2.00 17.06
CA PHE A 207 16.73 -3.13 17.96
C PHE A 207 15.79 -3.17 19.18
N ILE A 208 15.33 -2.01 19.67
CA ILE A 208 14.31 -1.95 20.72
C ILE A 208 12.98 -2.45 20.17
N ALA A 209 12.54 -1.89 19.04
CA ALA A 209 11.29 -2.23 18.39
C ALA A 209 11.21 -3.72 17.98
N ASP A 210 12.35 -4.31 17.58
CA ASP A 210 12.45 -5.72 17.20
C ASP A 210 12.73 -6.65 18.41
N GLY A 211 12.73 -6.10 19.63
CA GLY A 211 12.81 -6.84 20.88
C GLY A 211 14.19 -7.37 21.26
N TYR A 212 15.28 -6.91 20.65
CA TYR A 212 16.66 -7.22 21.07
C TYR A 212 17.09 -6.39 22.27
N LEU A 213 16.59 -5.17 22.38
CA LEU A 213 16.84 -4.26 23.49
C LEU A 213 15.53 -3.91 24.19
N ARG A 214 15.61 -3.52 25.45
CA ARG A 214 14.48 -2.95 26.20
C ARG A 214 14.89 -1.67 26.89
N ARG A 215 13.96 -0.75 27.05
CA ARG A 215 14.10 0.45 27.86
C ARG A 215 13.78 0.14 29.32
N GLU A 216 14.57 0.65 30.24
CA GLU A 216 14.33 0.50 31.66
C GLU A 216 14.56 1.86 32.36
N GLY A 217 13.59 2.28 33.18
CA GLY A 217 13.61 3.55 33.90
C GLY A 217 13.00 4.72 33.13
N GLU A 218 12.35 5.61 33.85
CA GLU A 218 11.74 6.85 33.34
C GLU A 218 12.10 8.00 34.28
N PRO A 219 12.28 9.23 33.80
CA PRO A 219 12.20 9.68 32.39
C PRO A 219 13.49 9.41 31.57
N TYR A 220 14.57 8.96 32.18
CA TYR A 220 15.85 8.73 31.53
C TYR A 220 16.12 7.23 31.36
N ALA A 221 15.45 6.65 30.37
CA ALA A 221 15.54 5.23 30.11
C ALA A 221 16.95 4.80 29.70
N VAL A 222 17.46 3.74 30.33
CA VAL A 222 18.67 3.04 29.95
C VAL A 222 18.34 1.83 29.06
N LEU A 223 19.30 1.39 28.24
CA LEU A 223 19.12 0.22 27.39
C LEU A 223 19.63 -1.03 28.05
N LYS A 224 18.82 -2.07 28.06
CA LYS A 224 19.10 -3.41 28.56
C LYS A 224 19.06 -4.43 27.44
N LEU A 225 19.93 -5.42 27.51
CA LEU A 225 19.94 -6.57 26.63
C LEU A 225 18.80 -7.54 27.00
N THR A 226 18.03 -7.97 26.02
CA THR A 226 17.05 -9.05 26.19
C THR A 226 17.71 -10.43 26.02
N ASP A 227 16.98 -11.52 26.29
CA ASP A 227 17.49 -12.87 26.03
C ASP A 227 17.74 -13.08 24.53
N LYS A 228 16.94 -12.46 23.67
CA LYS A 228 17.13 -12.48 22.21
C LYS A 228 18.50 -11.90 21.83
N ALA A 229 18.88 -10.74 22.35
CA ALA A 229 20.22 -10.18 22.12
C ALA A 229 21.35 -11.06 22.67
N ARG A 230 21.12 -11.73 23.80
CA ARG A 230 22.10 -12.68 24.36
C ARG A 230 22.29 -13.90 23.48
N GLN A 231 21.25 -14.40 22.80
CA GLN A 231 21.38 -15.48 21.81
C GLN A 231 22.22 -15.05 20.60
N VAL A 232 22.05 -13.80 20.13
CA VAL A 232 22.90 -13.22 19.07
C VAL A 232 24.35 -13.14 19.49
N LEU A 233 24.61 -12.65 20.72
CA LEU A 233 25.97 -12.58 21.27
C LEU A 233 26.64 -13.96 21.45
N ALA A 234 25.82 -15.01 21.64
CA ALA A 234 26.23 -16.39 21.70
C ALA A 234 26.41 -17.06 20.33
N GLY A 235 26.14 -16.35 19.23
CA GLY A 235 26.21 -16.87 17.86
C GLY A 235 25.10 -17.85 17.49
N ARG A 236 24.01 -17.90 18.26
CA ARG A 236 22.88 -18.83 18.05
C ARG A 236 21.76 -18.25 17.20
N GLU A 237 21.74 -16.93 17.04
CA GLU A 237 20.72 -16.21 16.27
C GLU A 237 21.38 -15.17 15.38
N LYS A 238 20.87 -15.02 14.16
CA LYS A 238 21.28 -13.97 13.22
C LYS A 238 20.28 -12.81 13.25
N VAL A 239 20.77 -11.61 12.97
CA VAL A 239 19.96 -10.40 12.90
C VAL A 239 19.84 -9.96 11.47
N TYR A 240 18.61 -9.85 10.99
CA TYR A 240 18.30 -9.30 9.67
C TYR A 240 17.55 -7.98 9.84
N GLY A 241 18.04 -6.92 9.21
CA GLY A 241 17.47 -5.60 9.33
C GLY A 241 17.85 -4.70 8.15
N LEU A 242 17.49 -3.43 8.26
CA LEU A 242 17.91 -2.42 7.28
C LEU A 242 19.41 -2.13 7.45
N ALA A 243 20.12 -1.98 6.33
CA ALA A 243 21.49 -1.46 6.37
C ALA A 243 21.50 -0.04 6.98
N PHE A 244 22.61 0.35 7.64
CA PHE A 244 22.76 1.71 8.18
C PHE A 244 22.56 2.75 7.07
N GLY A 245 21.83 3.83 7.37
CA GLY A 245 21.55 4.90 6.42
C GLY A 245 20.51 4.56 5.32
N ALA A 246 20.02 3.33 5.23
CA ALA A 246 19.03 2.94 4.24
C ALA A 246 17.67 3.64 4.42
N GLU A 247 17.40 4.17 5.61
CA GLU A 247 16.17 4.92 5.90
C GLU A 247 16.04 6.20 5.05
N SER A 248 17.14 6.90 4.80
CA SER A 248 17.16 8.10 3.95
C SER A 248 16.94 7.77 2.48
N VAL A 249 17.46 6.63 2.02
CA VAL A 249 17.30 6.15 0.64
C VAL A 249 15.88 5.60 0.40
N MET A 250 15.25 5.03 1.44
CA MET A 250 13.88 4.53 1.33
C MET A 250 12.84 5.65 1.35
N ALA A 251 13.07 6.75 2.04
CA ALA A 251 12.20 7.93 1.97
C ALA A 251 12.18 8.51 0.55
N ASP A 252 13.32 8.61 -0.11
CA ASP A 252 13.44 9.08 -1.49
C ASP A 252 12.89 8.05 -2.50
N ALA A 253 13.14 6.76 -2.29
CA ALA A 253 12.64 5.68 -3.15
C ALA A 253 11.13 5.42 -2.99
N ALA A 254 10.54 5.72 -1.83
CA ALA A 254 9.09 5.63 -1.61
C ALA A 254 8.34 6.75 -2.37
N VAL A 255 9.00 7.89 -2.58
CA VAL A 255 8.47 8.97 -3.42
C VAL A 255 8.57 8.61 -4.92
N GLU A 256 9.57 7.80 -5.31
CA GLU A 256 9.73 7.34 -6.70
C GLU A 256 8.99 6.03 -7.03
N LYS A 257 8.53 5.24 -6.05
CA LYS A 257 7.49 4.26 -6.37
C LYS A 257 6.33 5.08 -6.93
N LYS A 258 6.26 5.12 -8.24
CA LYS A 258 5.06 5.51 -8.98
C LYS A 258 3.91 4.90 -8.20
N ILE A 259 3.18 5.73 -7.47
CA ILE A 259 1.78 5.47 -7.17
C ILE A 259 1.28 5.02 -8.53
N ASP A 260 0.90 3.78 -8.63
CA ASP A 260 0.28 3.28 -9.85
C ASP A 260 -0.96 4.16 -10.00
N ARG A 261 -0.77 5.28 -10.74
CA ARG A 261 -1.79 6.31 -11.01
C ARG A 261 -2.77 5.80 -12.05
N ASN A 262 -2.71 4.51 -12.31
CA ASN A 262 -3.88 3.88 -12.86
C ASN A 262 -4.88 3.80 -11.70
N PRO A 263 -5.84 4.74 -11.61
CA PRO A 263 -7.07 4.37 -10.95
C PRO A 263 -7.42 3.08 -11.66
N VAL A 264 -7.63 1.99 -10.92
CA VAL A 264 -8.29 0.81 -11.46
C VAL A 264 -9.38 1.43 -12.30
N ARG A 265 -9.29 1.32 -13.64
CA ARG A 265 -10.34 1.78 -14.54
C ARG A 265 -11.49 0.86 -14.18
N ARG A 266 -12.24 1.28 -13.17
CA ARG A 266 -13.48 0.65 -12.82
C ARG A 266 -14.29 0.78 -14.08
N GLY A 267 -14.61 -0.34 -14.73
CA GLY A 267 -15.23 -0.37 -16.03
C GLY A 267 -16.47 0.52 -16.04
N GLY A 268 -16.88 1.01 -17.20
CA GLY A 268 -18.06 1.89 -17.34
C GLY A 268 -19.30 1.32 -16.63
N LEU A 269 -19.41 -0.01 -16.57
CA LEU A 269 -20.48 -0.73 -15.87
C LEU A 269 -20.46 -0.50 -14.36
N PHE A 270 -19.28 -0.57 -13.69
CA PHE A 270 -19.19 -0.27 -12.26
C PHE A 270 -19.66 1.16 -11.94
N GLU A 271 -19.30 2.14 -12.76
CA GLU A 271 -19.72 3.52 -12.55
C GLU A 271 -21.24 3.71 -12.80
N LYS A 272 -21.84 2.96 -13.75
CA LYS A 272 -23.30 2.94 -13.94
C LYS A 272 -24.02 2.36 -12.70
N LEU A 273 -23.55 1.23 -12.17
CA LEU A 273 -24.09 0.62 -10.96
C LEU A 273 -23.91 1.51 -9.73
N ARG A 274 -22.77 2.20 -9.61
CA ARG A 274 -22.49 3.15 -8.53
C ARG A 274 -23.45 4.36 -8.56
N LYS A 275 -23.72 4.90 -9.74
CA LYS A 275 -24.69 5.99 -9.93
C LYS A 275 -26.10 5.55 -9.53
N LEU A 276 -26.53 4.35 -9.95
CA LEU A 276 -27.82 3.79 -9.56
C LEU A 276 -27.91 3.61 -8.04
N ARG A 277 -26.87 3.06 -7.41
CA ARG A 277 -26.79 2.93 -5.95
C ARG A 277 -26.96 4.27 -5.23
N THR A 278 -26.27 5.31 -5.72
CA THR A 278 -26.35 6.65 -5.13
C THR A 278 -27.75 7.25 -5.28
N LEU A 279 -28.43 6.99 -6.42
CA LEU A 279 -29.81 7.40 -6.63
C LEU A 279 -30.76 6.74 -5.61
N ILE A 280 -30.69 5.41 -5.49
CA ILE A 280 -31.52 4.64 -4.56
C ILE A 280 -31.25 5.07 -3.10
N ALA A 281 -29.99 5.27 -2.74
CA ALA A 281 -29.60 5.71 -1.42
C ALA A 281 -30.22 7.07 -1.04
N ARG A 282 -30.27 8.01 -2.01
CA ARG A 282 -30.93 9.31 -1.83
C ARG A 282 -32.46 9.19 -1.71
N GLU A 283 -33.07 8.34 -2.55
CA GLU A 283 -34.52 8.07 -2.47
C GLU A 283 -34.93 7.53 -1.11
N GLU A 284 -34.10 6.68 -0.51
CA GLU A 284 -34.37 6.03 0.78
C GLU A 284 -33.77 6.76 1.99
N GLN A 285 -33.03 7.85 1.77
CA GLN A 285 -32.32 8.61 2.81
C GLN A 285 -31.36 7.74 3.65
N VAL A 286 -30.67 6.80 3.01
CA VAL A 286 -29.66 5.94 3.63
C VAL A 286 -28.29 6.13 2.96
N PRO A 287 -27.18 5.91 3.67
CA PRO A 287 -25.86 5.93 3.05
C PRO A 287 -25.75 4.91 1.92
N PRO A 288 -25.05 5.21 0.80
CA PRO A 288 -24.95 4.34 -0.37
C PRO A 288 -24.46 2.92 -0.09
N PHE A 289 -23.53 2.75 0.86
CA PHE A 289 -23.01 1.44 1.24
C PHE A 289 -24.04 0.53 1.93
N VAL A 290 -25.14 1.08 2.44
CA VAL A 290 -26.25 0.30 3.02
C VAL A 290 -27.02 -0.44 1.92
N VAL A 291 -27.16 0.16 0.75
CA VAL A 291 -27.77 -0.48 -0.42
C VAL A 291 -26.89 -1.65 -0.87
N PHE A 292 -25.69 -1.36 -1.38
CA PHE A 292 -24.65 -2.36 -1.71
C PHE A 292 -23.27 -1.79 -1.44
N SER A 293 -22.32 -2.65 -1.01
CA SER A 293 -20.91 -2.28 -0.86
C SER A 293 -20.24 -2.12 -2.23
N ASP A 294 -19.09 -1.43 -2.29
CA ASP A 294 -18.30 -1.35 -3.53
C ASP A 294 -17.85 -2.73 -3.99
N ALA A 295 -17.46 -3.63 -3.08
CA ALA A 295 -17.10 -5.00 -3.41
C ALA A 295 -18.27 -5.76 -4.07
N THR A 296 -19.50 -5.58 -3.58
CA THR A 296 -20.70 -6.18 -4.20
C THR A 296 -20.92 -5.64 -5.61
N LEU A 297 -20.72 -4.33 -5.84
CA LEU A 297 -20.82 -3.74 -7.18
C LEU A 297 -19.71 -4.20 -8.12
N GLU A 298 -18.49 -4.41 -7.61
CA GLU A 298 -17.38 -4.98 -8.36
C GLU A 298 -17.67 -6.42 -8.77
N ASP A 299 -18.20 -7.23 -7.86
CA ASP A 299 -18.62 -8.61 -8.14
C ASP A 299 -19.78 -8.66 -9.15
N MET A 300 -20.76 -7.76 -9.07
CA MET A 300 -21.83 -7.62 -10.07
C MET A 300 -21.27 -7.26 -11.44
N ALA A 301 -20.35 -6.29 -11.51
CA ALA A 301 -19.75 -5.84 -12.76
C ALA A 301 -18.86 -6.92 -13.40
N ALA A 302 -18.17 -7.73 -12.60
CA ALA A 302 -17.33 -8.82 -13.06
C ALA A 302 -18.15 -10.06 -13.46
N GLY A 303 -19.15 -10.43 -12.63
CA GLY A 303 -19.96 -11.63 -12.83
C GLY A 303 -21.09 -11.46 -13.85
N LYS A 304 -21.50 -10.21 -14.15
CA LYS A 304 -22.57 -9.84 -15.10
C LYS A 304 -23.79 -10.78 -14.99
N PRO A 305 -24.47 -10.89 -13.83
CA PRO A 305 -25.61 -11.76 -13.65
C PRO A 305 -26.72 -11.41 -14.65
N LYS A 306 -27.34 -12.43 -15.26
CA LYS A 306 -28.36 -12.27 -16.31
C LYS A 306 -29.78 -12.42 -15.76
N ASN A 307 -29.98 -12.82 -14.55
CA ASN A 307 -31.26 -12.99 -13.88
C ASN A 307 -31.14 -12.82 -12.36
N LEU A 308 -32.25 -12.74 -11.64
CA LEU A 308 -32.29 -12.55 -10.20
C LEU A 308 -31.69 -13.75 -9.43
N GLU A 309 -31.75 -14.96 -9.97
CA GLU A 309 -31.17 -16.14 -9.34
C GLU A 309 -29.64 -16.03 -9.32
N ASP A 310 -29.03 -15.67 -10.45
CA ASP A 310 -27.57 -15.45 -10.52
C ASP A 310 -27.14 -14.24 -9.69
N MET A 311 -27.96 -13.20 -9.66
CA MET A 311 -27.71 -12.03 -8.82
C MET A 311 -27.72 -12.38 -7.32
N GLY A 312 -28.57 -13.32 -6.91
CA GLY A 312 -28.59 -13.82 -5.52
C GLY A 312 -27.34 -14.60 -5.12
N LYS A 313 -26.51 -15.04 -6.07
CA LYS A 313 -25.22 -15.73 -5.82
C LYS A 313 -24.06 -14.73 -5.63
N VAL A 314 -24.26 -13.46 -5.97
CA VAL A 314 -23.23 -12.41 -5.82
C VAL A 314 -22.99 -12.13 -4.33
N HIS A 315 -21.72 -12.05 -3.94
CA HIS A 315 -21.37 -11.79 -2.56
C HIS A 315 -21.94 -10.45 -2.05
N GLY A 316 -22.59 -10.45 -0.91
CA GLY A 316 -23.23 -9.27 -0.32
C GLY A 316 -24.65 -8.98 -0.81
N VAL A 317 -25.21 -9.83 -1.69
CA VAL A 317 -26.62 -9.78 -2.12
C VAL A 317 -27.42 -10.80 -1.31
N GLY A 318 -27.93 -10.37 -0.16
CA GLY A 318 -28.86 -11.17 0.65
C GLY A 318 -30.30 -11.12 0.11
N ALA A 319 -31.15 -12.07 0.55
CA ALA A 319 -32.54 -12.18 0.08
C ALA A 319 -33.32 -10.85 0.15
N PHE A 320 -33.20 -10.11 1.25
CA PHE A 320 -33.85 -8.81 1.43
C PHE A 320 -33.40 -7.77 0.37
N LYS A 321 -32.07 -7.67 0.13
CA LYS A 321 -31.53 -6.71 -0.84
C LYS A 321 -31.84 -7.13 -2.28
N LEU A 322 -31.88 -8.43 -2.55
CA LEU A 322 -32.27 -8.99 -3.84
C LEU A 322 -33.70 -8.61 -4.17
N GLU A 323 -34.63 -8.83 -3.24
CA GLU A 323 -36.06 -8.50 -3.39
C GLU A 323 -36.25 -7.00 -3.59
N LYS A 324 -35.57 -6.19 -2.81
CA LYS A 324 -35.77 -4.74 -2.79
C LYS A 324 -35.09 -3.99 -3.93
N TYR A 325 -33.88 -4.38 -4.29
CA TYR A 325 -33.03 -3.63 -5.24
C TYR A 325 -32.66 -4.43 -6.49
N GLY A 326 -32.75 -5.77 -6.42
CA GLY A 326 -32.21 -6.67 -7.45
C GLY A 326 -32.69 -6.36 -8.86
N ALA A 327 -33.97 -6.10 -9.04
CA ALA A 327 -34.57 -5.80 -10.38
C ALA A 327 -33.93 -4.54 -10.99
N ARG A 328 -33.75 -3.46 -10.23
CA ARG A 328 -33.19 -2.20 -10.73
C ARG A 328 -31.73 -2.33 -11.15
N PHE A 329 -30.95 -3.10 -10.39
CA PHE A 329 -29.55 -3.35 -10.73
C PHE A 329 -29.40 -4.30 -11.91
N LEU A 330 -30.29 -5.31 -12.02
CA LEU A 330 -30.30 -6.23 -13.13
C LEU A 330 -30.61 -5.53 -14.46
N GLU A 331 -31.51 -4.56 -14.46
CA GLU A 331 -31.84 -3.74 -15.64
C GLU A 331 -30.60 -3.06 -16.21
N VAL A 332 -29.79 -2.39 -15.36
CA VAL A 332 -28.55 -1.74 -15.79
C VAL A 332 -27.49 -2.75 -16.29
N LEU A 333 -27.47 -3.96 -15.72
CA LEU A 333 -26.58 -5.02 -16.15
C LEU A 333 -26.95 -5.59 -17.52
N LEU A 334 -28.24 -5.70 -17.80
CA LEU A 334 -28.75 -6.20 -19.08
C LEU A 334 -28.60 -5.18 -20.22
N ASP A 335 -28.91 -3.90 -19.96
CA ASP A 335 -28.71 -2.81 -20.94
C ASP A 335 -27.26 -2.75 -21.44
N GLN A 336 -26.29 -2.97 -20.54
CA GLN A 336 -24.86 -2.94 -20.88
C GLN A 336 -24.45 -4.17 -21.71
N ASN A 337 -25.02 -5.33 -21.42
CA ASN A 337 -24.75 -6.54 -22.20
C ASN A 337 -25.27 -6.38 -23.66
N GLU A 338 -26.42 -5.73 -23.87
CA GLU A 338 -26.95 -5.44 -25.21
C GLU A 338 -26.09 -4.40 -25.96
N GLU A 339 -25.52 -3.41 -25.27
CA GLU A 339 -24.60 -2.44 -25.86
C GLU A 339 -23.28 -3.11 -26.28
N GLU A 340 -22.70 -3.96 -25.44
CA GLU A 340 -21.45 -4.71 -25.73
C GLU A 340 -21.67 -5.74 -26.85
N GLU A 341 -22.80 -6.48 -26.88
CA GLU A 341 -23.12 -7.42 -27.95
C GLU A 341 -23.30 -6.69 -29.32
N LYS A 342 -23.87 -5.50 -29.33
CA LYS A 342 -23.97 -4.66 -30.54
C LYS A 342 -22.62 -4.11 -31.01
N GLU A 343 -21.73 -3.74 -30.07
CA GLU A 343 -20.36 -3.30 -30.39
C GLU A 343 -19.52 -4.47 -30.93
N GLU A 344 -19.63 -5.67 -30.36
CA GLU A 344 -18.93 -6.88 -30.85
C GLU A 344 -19.45 -7.32 -32.23
N GLU A 345 -20.78 -7.22 -32.51
CA GLU A 345 -21.33 -7.50 -33.82
C GLU A 345 -20.88 -6.49 -34.87
N THR A 346 -20.82 -5.20 -34.54
CA THR A 346 -20.32 -4.16 -35.45
C THR A 346 -18.83 -4.30 -35.73
N ASP A 347 -18.02 -4.56 -34.70
CA ASP A 347 -16.58 -4.76 -34.88
C ASP A 347 -16.27 -6.01 -35.71
N SER A 348 -17.00 -7.12 -35.52
CA SER A 348 -16.84 -8.34 -36.33
C SER A 348 -17.23 -8.13 -37.81
N HIS A 349 -18.20 -7.28 -38.06
CA HIS A 349 -18.63 -6.95 -39.42
C HIS A 349 -17.61 -6.01 -40.11
N GLU A 350 -17.09 -5.03 -39.40
CA GLU A 350 -16.03 -4.13 -39.87
C GLU A 350 -14.71 -4.88 -40.13
N ASP A 351 -14.31 -5.77 -39.24
CA ASP A 351 -13.12 -6.60 -39.39
C ASP A 351 -13.21 -7.55 -40.59
N SER A 352 -14.41 -8.11 -40.84
CA SER A 352 -14.66 -8.94 -42.02
C SER A 352 -14.60 -8.13 -43.32
N ALA A 353 -15.16 -6.93 -43.33
CA ALA A 353 -15.14 -6.02 -44.50
C ALA A 353 -13.68 -5.56 -44.77
N LEU A 354 -12.93 -5.16 -43.74
CA LEU A 354 -11.54 -4.75 -43.85
C LEU A 354 -10.64 -5.88 -44.37
N LEU A 355 -10.89 -7.12 -43.91
CA LEU A 355 -10.15 -8.28 -44.41
C LEU A 355 -10.35 -8.49 -45.92
N GLU A 356 -11.58 -8.34 -46.42
CA GLU A 356 -11.86 -8.44 -47.85
C GLU A 356 -11.25 -7.29 -48.66
N GLU A 357 -11.23 -6.08 -48.11
CA GLU A 357 -10.53 -4.95 -48.74
C GLU A 357 -9.01 -5.19 -48.83
N LEU A 358 -8.38 -5.67 -47.76
CA LEU A 358 -6.95 -6.03 -47.76
C LEU A 358 -6.64 -7.16 -48.75
N LYS A 359 -7.53 -8.16 -48.90
CA LYS A 359 -7.38 -9.22 -49.92
C LYS A 359 -7.50 -8.66 -51.33
N ASN A 360 -8.40 -7.73 -51.56
CA ASN A 360 -8.58 -7.08 -52.89
C ASN A 360 -7.36 -6.20 -53.21
N LEU A 361 -6.85 -5.42 -52.24
CA LEU A 361 -5.61 -4.64 -52.40
C LEU A 361 -4.43 -5.53 -52.76
N ARG A 362 -4.26 -6.65 -52.04
CA ARG A 362 -3.23 -7.64 -52.30
C ARG A 362 -3.32 -8.18 -53.75
N ARG A 363 -4.55 -8.50 -54.27
CA ARG A 363 -4.73 -9.00 -55.64
C ARG A 363 -4.31 -7.95 -56.65
N ARG A 364 -4.68 -6.68 -56.47
CA ARG A 364 -4.29 -5.59 -57.38
C ARG A 364 -2.79 -5.43 -57.43
N MET A 365 -2.13 -5.35 -56.29
CA MET A 365 -0.65 -5.23 -56.18
C MET A 365 0.08 -6.44 -56.76
N ALA A 366 -0.48 -7.64 -56.58
CA ALA A 366 0.10 -8.86 -57.18
C ALA A 366 0.10 -8.84 -58.70
N GLY A 367 -0.97 -8.29 -59.29
CA GLY A 367 -1.07 -8.07 -60.75
C GLY A 367 -0.03 -7.06 -61.25
N GLU A 368 0.19 -5.96 -60.54
CA GLU A 368 1.16 -4.92 -60.89
C GLU A 368 2.61 -5.43 -60.88
N VAL A 369 2.94 -6.30 -59.92
CA VAL A 369 4.32 -6.85 -59.80
C VAL A 369 4.49 -8.24 -60.41
N HIS A 370 3.49 -8.74 -61.12
CA HIS A 370 3.46 -10.06 -61.78
C HIS A 370 3.86 -11.22 -60.81
N LYS A 371 3.33 -11.21 -59.60
CA LYS A 371 3.60 -12.23 -58.56
C LYS A 371 2.31 -12.88 -58.07
N ALA A 372 2.42 -14.07 -57.49
CA ALA A 372 1.27 -14.70 -56.83
C ALA A 372 0.83 -13.88 -55.63
N PRO A 373 -0.47 -13.62 -55.36
CA PRO A 373 -0.97 -12.78 -54.28
C PRO A 373 -0.43 -13.18 -52.90
N LYS A 374 -0.38 -14.47 -52.56
CA LYS A 374 0.14 -14.98 -51.30
C LYS A 374 1.64 -14.78 -51.09
N SER A 375 2.41 -14.45 -52.17
CA SER A 375 3.81 -14.13 -52.04
C SER A 375 4.07 -12.71 -51.51
N ILE A 376 3.11 -11.81 -51.62
CA ILE A 376 3.13 -10.47 -51.02
C ILE A 376 2.89 -10.63 -49.50
N PHE A 377 1.66 -10.97 -49.11
CA PHE A 377 1.32 -11.30 -47.74
C PHE A 377 0.38 -12.53 -47.74
N SER A 378 0.53 -13.44 -46.76
CA SER A 378 -0.33 -14.59 -46.58
C SER A 378 -1.70 -14.15 -45.97
N ASP A 379 -2.68 -15.05 -46.06
CA ASP A 379 -4.02 -14.77 -45.45
C ASP A 379 -3.89 -14.58 -43.91
N GLU A 380 -3.00 -15.31 -43.23
CA GLU A 380 -2.71 -15.16 -41.81
C GLU A 380 -2.11 -13.79 -41.47
N ILE A 381 -1.27 -13.24 -42.34
CA ILE A 381 -0.69 -11.91 -42.16
C ILE A 381 -1.79 -10.84 -42.33
N LEU A 382 -2.67 -10.97 -43.31
CA LEU A 382 -3.78 -10.03 -43.46
C LEU A 382 -4.74 -10.08 -42.27
N SER A 383 -5.05 -11.26 -41.75
CA SER A 383 -5.83 -11.40 -40.52
C SER A 383 -5.16 -10.75 -39.33
N SER A 384 -3.83 -10.87 -39.22
CA SER A 384 -3.06 -10.20 -38.17
C SER A 384 -3.02 -8.68 -38.34
N MET A 385 -3.05 -8.16 -39.58
CA MET A 385 -3.16 -6.71 -39.84
C MET A 385 -4.54 -6.16 -39.41
N VAL A 386 -5.60 -6.89 -39.66
CA VAL A 386 -6.95 -6.53 -39.22
C VAL A 386 -7.00 -6.41 -37.69
N LEU A 387 -6.50 -7.43 -36.99
CA LEU A 387 -6.49 -7.48 -35.53
C LEU A 387 -5.59 -6.40 -34.88
N GLN A 388 -4.44 -6.10 -35.48
CA GLN A 388 -3.44 -5.20 -34.89
C GLN A 388 -3.53 -3.76 -35.40
N ARG A 389 -4.29 -3.54 -36.48
CA ARG A 389 -4.53 -2.23 -37.16
C ARG A 389 -3.28 -1.34 -37.17
N PRO A 390 -2.14 -1.78 -37.76
CA PRO A 390 -0.88 -1.01 -37.74
C PRO A 390 -1.04 0.30 -38.51
N GLY A 391 -0.73 1.43 -37.86
CA GLY A 391 -0.76 2.77 -38.45
C GLY A 391 0.58 3.21 -39.04
N THR A 392 1.67 2.48 -38.77
CA THR A 392 3.01 2.81 -39.20
C THR A 392 3.78 1.59 -39.73
N LEU A 393 4.80 1.84 -40.59
CA LEU A 393 5.67 0.78 -41.08
C LEU A 393 6.44 0.04 -39.98
N GLU A 394 6.74 0.72 -38.87
CA GLU A 394 7.40 0.10 -37.72
C GLU A 394 6.47 -0.86 -36.97
N GLU A 395 5.20 -0.52 -36.81
CA GLU A 395 4.18 -1.41 -36.25
C GLU A 395 3.91 -2.60 -37.18
N LEU A 396 3.85 -2.36 -38.50
CA LEU A 396 3.68 -3.41 -39.50
C LEU A 396 4.79 -4.44 -39.44
N LYS A 397 6.06 -4.03 -39.20
CA LYS A 397 7.22 -4.93 -39.07
C LYS A 397 7.13 -5.83 -37.83
N ARG A 398 6.35 -5.45 -36.81
CA ARG A 398 6.15 -6.27 -35.58
C ARG A 398 5.24 -7.46 -35.82
N ILE A 399 4.47 -7.45 -36.90
CA ILE A 399 3.59 -8.57 -37.25
C ILE A 399 4.45 -9.75 -37.71
N ARG A 400 4.26 -10.90 -37.08
CA ARG A 400 5.01 -12.13 -37.38
C ARG A 400 4.84 -12.52 -38.84
N GLY A 401 5.94 -12.65 -39.56
CA GLY A 401 5.96 -13.00 -40.98
C GLY A 401 6.16 -11.80 -41.93
N ILE A 402 6.21 -10.58 -41.43
CA ILE A 402 6.56 -9.38 -42.20
C ILE A 402 8.01 -8.99 -41.91
N GLY A 403 8.90 -9.35 -42.81
CA GLY A 403 10.30 -8.90 -42.75
C GLY A 403 10.48 -7.49 -43.29
N SER A 404 11.57 -6.81 -42.89
CA SER A 404 11.90 -5.42 -43.28
C SER A 404 11.84 -5.20 -44.80
N LYS A 405 12.24 -6.17 -45.60
CA LYS A 405 12.20 -6.10 -47.10
C LYS A 405 10.76 -6.08 -47.62
N LYS A 406 9.86 -6.91 -47.07
CA LYS A 406 8.43 -6.95 -47.47
C LYS A 406 7.69 -5.72 -47.01
N ALA A 407 7.94 -5.24 -45.77
CA ALA A 407 7.35 -4.03 -45.24
C ALA A 407 7.74 -2.79 -46.11
N ALA A 408 9.00 -2.67 -46.48
CA ALA A 408 9.46 -1.56 -47.33
C ALA A 408 8.90 -1.63 -48.75
N ALA A 409 8.80 -2.84 -49.35
CA ALA A 409 8.34 -3.00 -50.71
C ALA A 409 6.79 -2.88 -50.91
N TYR A 410 6.02 -3.34 -49.92
CA TYR A 410 4.58 -3.51 -50.09
C TYR A 410 3.77 -2.90 -48.93
N GLY A 411 4.36 -2.45 -47.84
CA GLY A 411 3.67 -2.11 -46.59
C GLY A 411 2.82 -0.82 -46.68
N MET A 412 3.33 0.22 -47.31
CA MET A 412 2.65 1.54 -47.34
C MET A 412 1.21 1.53 -47.78
N PRO A 413 0.78 0.81 -48.83
CA PRO A 413 -0.61 0.76 -49.27
C PRO A 413 -1.54 0.07 -48.27
N PHE A 414 -1.02 -0.77 -47.35
CA PHE A 414 -1.78 -1.50 -46.34
C PHE A 414 -1.92 -0.74 -45.01
N LEU A 415 -1.38 0.49 -44.93
CA LEU A 415 -1.45 1.37 -43.73
C LEU A 415 -2.46 2.50 -43.89
N ARG A 416 -3.22 2.55 -44.98
CA ARG A 416 -4.19 3.62 -45.31
C ARG A 416 -5.61 3.20 -45.07
#